data_03aff7fc7c07681480791c0614568b90
#
_entry.id   03aff7fc7c07681480791c0614568b90
#
_cell.length_a   1.000
_cell.length_b   1.000
_cell.length_c   1.000
_cell.angle_alpha   90.00
_cell.angle_beta   90.00
_cell.angle_gamma   90.00
#
_symmetry.space_group_name_H-M   'P 1'
#
loop_
_entity.id
_entity.type
_entity.pdbx_description
1 polymer ?
#
loop_
_entity_poly.entity_id
_entity_poly.type
_entity_poly.pdbx_seq_one_letter_code
_entity_poly.pdbx_strand_id
1 'polypeptide(L)'
;MRLVFRGSVILLMQMVFLLGLASAQLGNSGSIEGVVKDPSGAAVVNATIEIGNPVTGYSRTTTTSNDGTFRFTNVPFNPYHLTVTSQGFASYSQDVEVRSTVPARAEVSLKVGTAVTSVTVESNGGDLVEKDPTFHTDVDTSLTDRLPLESQSSSVSSLVTLVSPGVVADSNGLFHGLGDHAENSFSVDGQPITDQQSKVFSNQIPLDSIQSLEAVSGGPPAEYGDKTSLVIKVTTRSGLGVTQPTGSFTTSYGSFGSVSAGFRVAFGGKKWGDFFAANGLNTSRFLDPPELQAIHDRGNEENLFDRVDYVISSADSIHVNFQYTRSWFQTPNTIDNLNLGIPDPVTGGPLPPADQRALIKTYNIAPVWTRLLSSNSLFTVGAFVRHDQFNYYPSANPFADGTGFIPGGSSATLNQNRKLTNAGLRADLSYVKGAHNIKIGGTLQHTFLTEDFNFGITDPNFLPSQTDAAGNPCFGGGVALASPCTDLLPFDLTRNGR
;
A
#
# COMPACT_ATOMS: atom_id res chain seq x y z
N MET A 1 42.93 -22.22 18.22
CA MET A 1 41.68 -22.64 17.59
C MET A 1 40.48 -22.75 18.56
N ARG A 2 40.60 -23.33 19.76
CA ARG A 2 39.48 -23.42 20.72
C ARG A 2 39.05 -22.07 21.37
N LEU A 3 39.94 -21.10 21.52
CA LEU A 3 39.59 -19.75 22.03
C LEU A 3 38.85 -18.90 21.01
N VAL A 4 39.21 -18.99 19.73
CA VAL A 4 38.54 -18.24 18.64
C VAL A 4 37.12 -18.75 18.45
N PHE A 5 36.88 -20.06 18.55
CA PHE A 5 35.57 -20.66 18.45
C PHE A 5 34.63 -20.26 19.61
N ARG A 6 35.14 -20.16 20.84
CA ARG A 6 34.38 -19.67 22.00
C ARG A 6 34.04 -18.17 21.91
N GLY A 7 34.98 -17.37 21.39
CA GLY A 7 34.74 -15.95 21.13
C GLY A 7 33.65 -15.72 20.07
N SER A 8 33.67 -16.50 18.99
CA SER A 8 32.66 -16.42 17.94
C SER A 8 31.26 -16.86 18.40
N VAL A 9 31.16 -17.87 19.26
CA VAL A 9 29.87 -18.33 19.82
C VAL A 9 29.33 -17.32 20.82
N ILE A 10 30.18 -16.69 21.64
CA ILE A 10 29.76 -15.63 22.58
C ILE A 10 29.35 -14.37 21.80
N LEU A 11 30.05 -13.99 20.72
CA LEU A 11 29.73 -12.90 19.85
C LEU A 11 28.38 -13.14 19.10
N LEU A 12 28.16 -14.38 18.65
CA LEU A 12 26.89 -14.79 18.03
C LEU A 12 25.75 -14.79 19.04
N MET A 13 26.01 -15.20 20.28
CA MET A 13 25.00 -15.17 21.35
C MET A 13 24.71 -13.74 21.85
N GLN A 14 25.70 -12.86 21.86
CA GLN A 14 25.51 -11.42 22.11
C GLN A 14 24.81 -10.72 20.94
N MET A 15 25.08 -11.14 19.70
CA MET A 15 24.38 -10.62 18.51
C MET A 15 22.90 -11.04 18.50
N VAL A 16 22.56 -12.21 19.01
CA VAL A 16 21.16 -12.66 19.22
C VAL A 16 20.49 -11.89 20.38
N PHE A 17 21.24 -11.45 21.39
CA PHE A 17 20.71 -10.62 22.48
C PHE A 17 20.66 -9.13 22.17
N LEU A 18 21.40 -8.66 21.14
CA LEU A 18 21.36 -7.29 20.61
C LEU A 18 20.37 -7.13 19.44
N LEU A 19 19.62 -8.18 19.09
CA LEU A 19 18.40 -8.06 18.30
C LEU A 19 17.34 -7.37 19.18
N GLY A 20 17.63 -6.11 19.50
CA GLY A 20 16.72 -5.23 20.17
C GLY A 20 15.41 -5.15 19.42
N LEU A 21 14.33 -5.45 20.14
CA LEU A 21 12.96 -5.05 19.94
C LEU A 21 12.61 -4.65 18.47
N ALA A 22 12.72 -5.62 17.55
CA ALA A 22 12.15 -5.47 16.23
C ALA A 22 10.63 -5.47 16.41
N SER A 23 10.01 -4.32 16.20
CA SER A 23 8.56 -4.18 16.21
C SER A 23 7.95 -5.10 15.15
N ALA A 24 7.13 -6.05 15.55
CA ALA A 24 6.49 -6.99 14.66
C ALA A 24 5.21 -6.38 14.13
N GLN A 25 5.15 -6.07 12.83
CA GLN A 25 3.93 -5.64 12.15
C GLN A 25 3.18 -6.88 11.66
N LEU A 26 1.90 -7.04 12.01
CA LEU A 26 1.20 -8.30 11.91
C LEU A 26 -0.23 -8.15 11.42
N GLY A 27 -0.81 -9.25 10.87
CA GLY A 27 -2.08 -9.30 10.16
C GLY A 27 -3.15 -8.29 10.60
N ASN A 28 -3.76 -7.63 9.62
CA ASN A 28 -4.64 -6.48 9.82
C ASN A 28 -6.11 -6.87 9.93
N SER A 29 -6.42 -8.17 9.91
CA SER A 29 -7.79 -8.69 9.92
C SER A 29 -7.85 -10.05 10.59
N GLY A 30 -9.03 -10.41 11.07
CA GLY A 30 -9.32 -11.72 11.65
C GLY A 30 -10.26 -12.54 10.79
N SER A 31 -10.90 -13.54 11.41
CA SER A 31 -11.94 -14.35 10.81
C SER A 31 -13.02 -14.68 11.82
N ILE A 32 -14.24 -14.96 11.32
CA ILE A 32 -15.35 -15.49 12.11
C ILE A 32 -15.67 -16.89 11.56
N GLU A 33 -15.66 -17.89 12.42
CA GLU A 33 -15.98 -19.26 12.08
C GLU A 33 -17.10 -19.78 12.98
N GLY A 34 -17.97 -20.62 12.44
CA GLY A 34 -19.04 -21.18 13.26
C GLY A 34 -19.73 -22.38 12.66
N VAL A 35 -20.64 -22.91 13.46
CA VAL A 35 -21.52 -24.00 13.05
C VAL A 35 -22.95 -23.67 13.44
N VAL A 36 -23.88 -23.94 12.52
CA VAL A 36 -25.33 -23.79 12.75
C VAL A 36 -25.98 -25.15 12.92
N LYS A 37 -26.65 -25.34 14.04
CA LYS A 37 -27.35 -26.58 14.39
C LYS A 37 -28.82 -26.30 14.64
N ASP A 38 -29.67 -27.31 14.42
CA ASP A 38 -31.06 -27.32 14.81
C ASP A 38 -31.20 -27.76 16.29
N PRO A 39 -32.43 -27.75 16.86
CA PRO A 39 -32.65 -28.18 18.25
C PRO A 39 -32.31 -29.66 18.53
N SER A 40 -32.20 -30.50 17.50
CA SER A 40 -31.78 -31.89 17.62
C SER A 40 -30.25 -32.06 17.59
N GLY A 41 -29.52 -30.99 17.29
CA GLY A 41 -28.06 -30.98 17.11
C GLY A 41 -27.64 -31.31 15.68
N ALA A 42 -28.57 -31.49 14.72
CA ALA A 42 -28.22 -31.70 13.32
C ALA A 42 -27.77 -30.40 12.64
N ALA A 43 -26.87 -30.53 11.65
CA ALA A 43 -26.36 -29.42 10.88
C ALA A 43 -27.44 -28.76 10.01
N VAL A 44 -27.58 -27.45 10.06
CA VAL A 44 -28.46 -26.68 9.19
C VAL A 44 -27.70 -26.22 7.95
N VAL A 45 -28.10 -26.77 6.80
CA VAL A 45 -27.48 -26.52 5.50
C VAL A 45 -28.12 -25.32 4.82
N ASN A 46 -27.30 -24.52 4.07
CA ASN A 46 -27.78 -23.34 3.33
C ASN A 46 -28.47 -22.27 4.20
N ALA A 47 -28.21 -22.25 5.52
CA ALA A 47 -28.64 -21.13 6.33
C ALA A 47 -27.84 -19.89 5.90
N THR A 48 -28.51 -18.76 5.79
CA THR A 48 -27.84 -17.46 5.48
C THR A 48 -27.31 -16.85 6.75
N ILE A 49 -26.01 -16.49 6.75
CA ILE A 49 -25.35 -15.81 7.83
C ILE A 49 -24.94 -14.42 7.33
N GLU A 50 -25.29 -13.41 8.09
CA GLU A 50 -24.87 -12.03 7.86
C GLU A 50 -24.09 -11.54 9.07
N ILE A 51 -22.97 -10.84 8.83
CA ILE A 51 -22.27 -10.06 9.84
C ILE A 51 -22.34 -8.59 9.45
N GLY A 52 -22.67 -7.73 10.40
CA GLY A 52 -22.81 -6.30 10.14
C GLY A 52 -22.32 -5.45 11.30
N ASN A 53 -21.74 -4.30 10.98
CA ASN A 53 -21.45 -3.23 11.92
C ASN A 53 -22.06 -1.92 11.38
N PRO A 54 -23.17 -1.45 11.97
CA PRO A 54 -23.86 -0.25 11.49
C PRO A 54 -23.08 1.04 11.74
N VAL A 55 -22.07 1.03 12.60
CA VAL A 55 -21.23 2.21 12.87
C VAL A 55 -20.25 2.42 11.73
N THR A 56 -19.57 1.35 11.29
CA THR A 56 -18.62 1.39 10.16
C THR A 56 -19.30 1.21 8.81
N GLY A 57 -20.56 0.77 8.78
CA GLY A 57 -21.26 0.40 7.55
C GLY A 57 -20.85 -0.96 6.97
N TYR A 58 -19.98 -1.71 7.65
CA TYR A 58 -19.52 -3.01 7.16
C TYR A 58 -20.64 -4.05 7.20
N SER A 59 -20.85 -4.77 6.11
CA SER A 59 -21.76 -5.91 6.02
C SER A 59 -21.23 -6.96 5.05
N ARG A 60 -21.31 -8.23 5.46
CA ARG A 60 -21.01 -9.39 4.61
C ARG A 60 -21.94 -10.54 4.88
N THR A 61 -22.23 -11.31 3.84
CA THR A 61 -23.13 -12.47 3.90
C THR A 61 -22.41 -13.72 3.39
N THR A 62 -22.71 -14.86 4.00
CA THR A 62 -22.30 -16.20 3.55
C THR A 62 -23.41 -17.22 3.83
N THR A 63 -23.23 -18.46 3.40
CA THR A 63 -24.17 -19.55 3.70
C THR A 63 -23.45 -20.72 4.35
N THR A 64 -24.18 -21.50 5.18
CA THR A 64 -23.64 -22.73 5.76
C THR A 64 -23.42 -23.80 4.69
N SER A 65 -22.37 -24.55 4.90
CA SER A 65 -22.03 -25.74 4.11
C SER A 65 -22.87 -26.99 4.52
N ASN A 66 -22.61 -28.11 3.85
CA ASN A 66 -23.35 -29.38 4.11
C ASN A 66 -23.17 -29.92 5.53
N ASP A 67 -22.12 -29.51 6.24
CA ASP A 67 -21.85 -29.83 7.64
C ASP A 67 -22.30 -28.75 8.62
N GLY A 68 -23.05 -27.75 8.12
CA GLY A 68 -23.55 -26.61 8.89
C GLY A 68 -22.46 -25.57 9.24
N THR A 69 -21.23 -25.71 8.75
CA THR A 69 -20.17 -24.77 9.05
C THR A 69 -20.23 -23.54 8.15
N PHE A 70 -19.78 -22.41 8.67
CA PHE A 70 -19.56 -21.18 7.91
C PHE A 70 -18.25 -20.50 8.30
N ARG A 71 -17.74 -19.65 7.42
CA ARG A 71 -16.52 -18.88 7.66
C ARG A 71 -16.55 -17.55 6.93
N PHE A 72 -16.16 -16.49 7.65
CA PHE A 72 -15.78 -15.19 7.09
C PHE A 72 -14.27 -15.01 7.28
N THR A 73 -13.55 -14.71 6.23
CA THR A 73 -12.14 -14.39 6.26
C THR A 73 -11.93 -12.89 6.02
N ASN A 74 -10.77 -12.36 6.39
CA ASN A 74 -10.43 -10.95 6.20
C ASN A 74 -11.48 -10.00 6.80
N VAL A 75 -11.88 -10.27 8.05
CA VAL A 75 -12.82 -9.42 8.79
C VAL A 75 -12.02 -8.40 9.58
N PRO A 76 -12.26 -7.09 9.42
CA PRO A 76 -11.61 -6.06 10.23
C PRO A 76 -11.78 -6.27 11.72
N PHE A 77 -10.88 -5.75 12.54
CA PHE A 77 -10.98 -5.86 13.99
C PHE A 77 -12.06 -4.91 14.52
N ASN A 78 -13.23 -5.45 14.81
CA ASN A 78 -14.40 -4.71 15.26
C ASN A 78 -15.39 -5.66 15.95
N PRO A 79 -16.35 -5.17 16.77
CA PRO A 79 -17.54 -5.90 17.14
C PRO A 79 -18.53 -5.95 15.96
N TYR A 80 -19.22 -7.07 15.83
CA TYR A 80 -20.21 -7.31 14.75
C TYR A 80 -21.47 -7.93 15.29
N HIS A 81 -22.62 -7.55 14.74
CA HIS A 81 -23.86 -8.33 14.86
C HIS A 81 -23.81 -9.48 13.86
N LEU A 82 -23.92 -10.71 14.35
CA LEU A 82 -24.06 -11.91 13.53
C LEU A 82 -25.52 -12.33 13.54
N THR A 83 -26.14 -12.36 12.37
CA THR A 83 -27.52 -12.79 12.18
C THR A 83 -27.57 -14.07 11.34
N VAL A 84 -28.38 -15.05 11.76
CA VAL A 84 -28.55 -16.29 11.02
C VAL A 84 -30.03 -16.46 10.70
N THR A 85 -30.33 -16.70 9.42
CA THR A 85 -31.68 -16.97 8.94
C THR A 85 -31.74 -18.28 8.14
N SER A 86 -32.76 -19.07 8.37
CA SER A 86 -33.04 -20.31 7.62
C SER A 86 -34.53 -20.60 7.58
N GLN A 87 -34.99 -21.13 6.46
CA GLN A 87 -36.41 -21.45 6.31
C GLN A 87 -36.91 -22.48 7.36
N GLY A 88 -37.98 -22.16 8.03
CA GLY A 88 -38.57 -23.02 9.10
C GLY A 88 -37.97 -22.79 10.48
N PHE A 89 -37.02 -21.88 10.61
CA PHE A 89 -36.41 -21.50 11.89
C PHE A 89 -36.67 -20.05 12.23
N ALA A 90 -36.64 -19.72 13.51
CA ALA A 90 -36.62 -18.35 13.98
C ALA A 90 -35.25 -17.73 13.68
N SER A 91 -35.24 -16.45 13.32
CA SER A 91 -33.98 -15.71 13.15
C SER A 91 -33.20 -15.72 14.47
N TYR A 92 -31.88 -15.90 14.37
CA TYR A 92 -30.96 -15.89 15.49
C TYR A 92 -29.98 -14.71 15.35
N SER A 93 -29.69 -14.03 16.45
CA SER A 93 -28.70 -12.96 16.46
C SER A 93 -27.82 -13.05 17.70
N GLN A 94 -26.54 -12.73 17.54
CA GLN A 94 -25.56 -12.57 18.62
C GLN A 94 -24.46 -11.58 18.22
N ASP A 95 -23.79 -11.01 19.22
CA ASP A 95 -22.61 -10.19 18.99
C ASP A 95 -21.36 -11.06 18.95
N VAL A 96 -20.47 -10.75 18.02
CA VAL A 96 -19.18 -11.41 17.82
C VAL A 96 -18.10 -10.34 17.73
N GLU A 97 -17.10 -10.41 18.59
CA GLU A 97 -16.00 -9.48 18.62
C GLU A 97 -14.76 -10.08 17.94
N VAL A 98 -14.28 -9.44 16.88
CA VAL A 98 -13.02 -9.77 16.20
C VAL A 98 -11.94 -8.85 16.73
N ARG A 99 -11.09 -9.36 17.63
CA ARG A 99 -10.07 -8.57 18.35
C ARG A 99 -8.64 -8.83 17.92
N SER A 100 -8.44 -9.84 17.10
CA SER A 100 -7.12 -10.25 16.66
C SER A 100 -7.23 -11.17 15.44
N THR A 101 -6.09 -11.64 14.94
CA THR A 101 -6.01 -12.64 13.87
C THR A 101 -6.53 -14.03 14.30
N VAL A 102 -6.70 -14.29 15.60
CA VAL A 102 -7.30 -15.53 16.10
C VAL A 102 -8.78 -15.58 15.70
N PRO A 103 -9.25 -16.68 15.06
CA PRO A 103 -10.63 -16.80 14.64
C PRO A 103 -11.62 -16.63 15.79
N ALA A 104 -12.57 -15.72 15.67
CA ALA A 104 -13.70 -15.60 16.55
C ALA A 104 -14.69 -16.76 16.26
N ARG A 105 -15.18 -17.46 17.28
CA ARG A 105 -16.04 -18.62 17.11
C ARG A 105 -17.48 -18.33 17.50
N ALA A 106 -18.41 -18.73 16.65
CA ALA A 106 -19.84 -18.61 16.86
C ALA A 106 -20.52 -20.00 16.75
N GLU A 107 -21.09 -20.48 17.86
CA GLU A 107 -21.91 -21.67 17.87
C GLU A 107 -23.40 -21.26 17.92
N VAL A 108 -24.12 -21.58 16.85
CA VAL A 108 -25.50 -21.17 16.66
C VAL A 108 -26.43 -22.36 16.77
N SER A 109 -27.40 -22.28 17.69
CA SER A 109 -28.51 -23.27 17.79
C SER A 109 -29.83 -22.59 17.45
N LEU A 110 -30.38 -22.90 16.28
CA LEU A 110 -31.64 -22.34 15.80
C LEU A 110 -32.83 -22.95 16.57
N LYS A 111 -33.88 -22.15 16.72
CA LYS A 111 -35.17 -22.62 17.26
C LYS A 111 -36.17 -22.76 16.11
N VAL A 112 -37.04 -23.75 16.16
CA VAL A 112 -38.12 -23.92 15.16
C VAL A 112 -39.00 -22.67 15.22
N GLY A 113 -39.18 -22.03 14.07
CA GLY A 113 -40.03 -20.83 13.94
C GLY A 113 -41.50 -21.26 13.76
N THR A 114 -42.41 -20.78 14.61
CA THR A 114 -43.81 -20.70 14.25
C THR A 114 -44.03 -19.55 13.29
N ALA A 115 -44.78 -19.75 12.21
CA ALA A 115 -44.96 -18.78 11.12
C ALA A 115 -45.47 -17.43 11.63
N VAL A 116 -44.64 -16.44 11.72
CA VAL A 116 -44.76 -15.05 12.17
C VAL A 116 -43.99 -14.78 13.48
N THR A 117 -42.67 -14.78 13.41
CA THR A 117 -41.91 -14.04 14.38
C THR A 117 -40.83 -13.26 13.61
N SER A 118 -41.15 -12.04 13.21
CA SER A 118 -40.13 -11.08 12.87
C SER A 118 -39.44 -10.68 14.18
N VAL A 119 -38.27 -11.22 14.44
CA VAL A 119 -37.42 -10.66 15.47
C VAL A 119 -36.83 -9.41 14.86
N THR A 120 -37.40 -8.26 15.21
CA THR A 120 -36.73 -6.96 14.96
C THR A 120 -35.56 -6.92 15.91
N VAL A 121 -34.35 -7.12 15.41
CA VAL A 121 -33.14 -6.79 16.14
C VAL A 121 -33.12 -5.28 16.18
N GLU A 122 -33.54 -4.68 17.28
CA GLU A 122 -33.21 -3.27 17.54
C GLU A 122 -31.72 -3.23 17.81
N SER A 123 -30.96 -2.91 16.78
CA SER A 123 -29.54 -2.60 16.88
C SER A 123 -29.42 -1.28 17.65
N ASN A 124 -29.21 -1.36 18.94
CA ASN A 124 -28.72 -0.23 19.70
C ASN A 124 -27.26 -0.02 19.30
N GLY A 125 -26.99 0.99 18.45
CA GLY A 125 -25.62 1.33 18.04
C GLY A 125 -24.64 1.60 19.18
N GLY A 126 -25.11 1.70 20.41
CA GLY A 126 -24.31 1.78 21.64
C GLY A 126 -23.60 0.48 22.03
N ASP A 127 -24.08 -0.68 21.52
CA ASP A 127 -23.50 -1.99 21.87
C ASP A 127 -22.23 -2.30 21.07
N LEU A 128 -22.00 -1.55 20.00
CA LEU A 128 -20.85 -1.72 19.09
C LEU A 128 -19.79 -0.62 19.26
N VAL A 129 -19.76 0.04 20.40
CA VAL A 129 -18.68 1.01 20.71
C VAL A 129 -17.36 0.28 20.81
N GLU A 130 -16.44 0.67 19.97
CA GLU A 130 -15.08 0.17 19.96
C GLU A 130 -14.38 0.43 21.29
N LYS A 131 -13.60 -0.55 21.71
CA LYS A 131 -12.77 -0.46 22.93
C LYS A 131 -11.28 -0.27 22.60
N ASP A 132 -10.95 -0.08 21.33
CA ASP A 132 -9.59 0.21 20.90
C ASP A 132 -9.23 1.65 21.28
N PRO A 133 -8.10 1.87 21.98
CA PRO A 133 -7.67 3.21 22.36
C PRO A 133 -7.01 4.00 21.21
N THR A 134 -6.83 3.39 20.04
CA THR A 134 -6.23 4.06 18.89
C THR A 134 -7.22 5.00 18.21
N PHE A 135 -6.73 6.16 17.76
CA PHE A 135 -7.54 6.99 16.88
C PHE A 135 -7.34 6.53 15.43
N HIS A 136 -8.35 5.90 14.86
CA HIS A 136 -8.29 5.33 13.53
C HIS A 136 -9.59 5.53 12.75
N THR A 137 -9.50 5.25 11.45
CA THR A 137 -10.63 5.26 10.52
C THR A 137 -10.62 3.97 9.70
N ASP A 138 -11.72 3.25 9.73
CA ASP A 138 -11.94 2.05 8.94
C ASP A 138 -12.59 2.38 7.59
N VAL A 139 -12.06 1.78 6.54
CA VAL A 139 -12.56 1.93 5.16
C VAL A 139 -12.75 0.54 4.56
N ASP A 140 -13.93 0.28 4.08
CA ASP A 140 -14.24 -0.96 3.37
C ASP A 140 -14.53 -0.74 1.87
N THR A 141 -14.79 -1.83 1.16
CA THR A 141 -15.10 -1.78 -0.26
C THR A 141 -16.39 -1.05 -0.60
N SER A 142 -17.35 -0.98 0.33
CA SER A 142 -18.62 -0.29 0.09
C SER A 142 -18.42 1.22 -0.03
N LEU A 143 -17.43 1.75 0.68
CA LEU A 143 -17.02 3.14 0.58
C LEU A 143 -16.11 3.37 -0.64
N THR A 144 -15.07 2.53 -0.83
CA THR A 144 -14.12 2.70 -1.94
C THR A 144 -14.79 2.63 -3.31
N ASP A 145 -15.77 1.74 -3.48
CA ASP A 145 -16.49 1.58 -4.75
C ASP A 145 -17.41 2.79 -5.07
N ARG A 146 -17.63 3.73 -4.14
CA ARG A 146 -18.48 4.91 -4.31
C ARG A 146 -17.72 6.23 -4.42
N LEU A 147 -16.44 6.24 -4.04
CA LEU A 147 -15.64 7.45 -4.04
C LEU A 147 -15.10 7.76 -5.45
N PRO A 148 -15.15 9.02 -5.89
CA PRO A 148 -14.59 9.46 -7.16
C PRO A 148 -13.07 9.63 -7.02
N LEU A 149 -12.31 8.53 -7.04
CA LEU A 149 -10.85 8.57 -6.93
C LEU A 149 -10.24 8.89 -8.29
N GLU A 150 -9.33 9.85 -8.34
CA GLU A 150 -8.84 10.43 -9.59
C GLU A 150 -7.89 9.50 -10.34
N SER A 151 -7.07 8.74 -9.64
CA SER A 151 -6.01 7.93 -10.24
C SER A 151 -5.77 6.69 -9.42
N GLN A 152 -5.49 5.61 -10.09
CA GLN A 152 -5.20 4.33 -9.45
C GLN A 152 -3.88 4.36 -8.66
N SER A 153 -2.85 5.06 -9.15
CA SER A 153 -1.56 5.17 -8.47
C SER A 153 -1.61 6.03 -7.20
N SER A 154 -2.46 7.05 -7.19
CA SER A 154 -2.69 7.89 -6.01
C SER A 154 -3.95 7.53 -5.24
N SER A 155 -4.63 6.48 -5.64
CA SER A 155 -5.94 6.13 -5.09
C SER A 155 -5.89 5.85 -3.60
N VAL A 156 -4.83 5.22 -3.09
CA VAL A 156 -4.68 5.00 -1.64
C VAL A 156 -4.46 6.32 -0.91
N SER A 157 -3.61 7.21 -1.45
CA SER A 157 -3.41 8.55 -0.88
C SER A 157 -4.70 9.36 -0.89
N SER A 158 -5.39 9.39 -2.02
CA SER A 158 -6.68 10.09 -2.16
C SER A 158 -7.74 9.49 -1.25
N LEU A 159 -7.81 8.17 -1.15
CA LEU A 159 -8.72 7.47 -0.25
C LEU A 159 -8.48 7.88 1.21
N VAL A 160 -7.24 7.77 1.69
CA VAL A 160 -6.90 8.09 3.09
C VAL A 160 -7.17 9.54 3.41
N THR A 161 -6.84 10.49 2.53
CA THR A 161 -7.10 11.92 2.75
C THR A 161 -8.59 12.28 2.74
N LEU A 162 -9.40 11.57 1.96
CA LEU A 162 -10.85 11.79 1.93
C LEU A 162 -11.56 11.29 3.19
N VAL A 163 -11.07 10.20 3.79
CA VAL A 163 -11.79 9.52 4.87
C VAL A 163 -11.17 9.69 6.24
N SER A 164 -9.88 10.08 6.34
CA SER A 164 -9.18 10.18 7.61
C SER A 164 -9.07 11.63 8.06
N PRO A 165 -9.77 12.04 9.13
CA PRO A 165 -9.68 13.40 9.65
C PRO A 165 -8.24 13.78 10.03
N GLY A 166 -7.79 14.98 9.62
CA GLY A 166 -6.46 15.49 9.95
C GLY A 166 -5.32 14.89 9.12
N VAL A 167 -5.61 14.08 8.12
CA VAL A 167 -4.61 13.59 7.16
C VAL A 167 -4.75 14.36 5.85
N VAL A 168 -3.66 14.91 5.37
CA VAL A 168 -3.56 15.57 4.05
C VAL A 168 -2.45 14.90 3.25
N ALA A 169 -2.48 15.04 1.94
CA ALA A 169 -1.38 14.64 1.06
C ALA A 169 -0.97 15.82 0.20
N ASP A 170 0.32 15.90 -0.14
CA ASP A 170 0.80 16.83 -1.16
C ASP A 170 0.45 16.34 -2.58
N SER A 171 0.77 17.15 -3.60
CA SER A 171 0.54 16.81 -5.00
C SER A 171 1.27 15.53 -5.48
N ASN A 172 2.30 15.11 -4.76
CA ASN A 172 3.05 13.89 -5.01
C ASN A 172 2.47 12.67 -4.31
N GLY A 173 1.40 12.85 -3.49
CA GLY A 173 0.75 11.80 -2.74
C GLY A 173 1.49 11.39 -1.45
N LEU A 174 2.42 12.21 -0.95
CA LEU A 174 3.02 12.03 0.37
C LEU A 174 2.03 12.46 1.45
N PHE A 175 1.85 11.61 2.45
CA PHE A 175 0.95 11.89 3.56
C PHE A 175 1.58 12.79 4.62
N HIS A 176 0.74 13.63 5.20
CA HIS A 176 1.03 14.46 6.36
C HIS A 176 -0.06 14.20 7.40
N GLY A 177 0.18 13.24 8.28
CA GLY A 177 -0.73 12.93 9.38
C GLY A 177 -0.69 14.03 10.43
N LEU A 178 -1.85 14.68 10.70
CA LEU A 178 -1.96 15.78 11.65
C LEU A 178 -0.98 16.95 11.42
N GLY A 179 -0.60 17.15 10.14
CA GLY A 179 0.37 18.19 9.75
C GLY A 179 1.83 17.83 9.98
N ASP A 180 2.14 16.60 10.39
CA ASP A 180 3.48 16.12 10.61
C ASP A 180 4.11 15.57 9.31
N HIS A 181 5.40 15.84 9.11
CA HIS A 181 6.23 15.24 8.07
C HIS A 181 6.92 13.93 8.53
N ALA A 182 6.48 13.38 9.67
CA ALA A 182 7.03 12.15 10.21
C ALA A 182 6.79 10.96 9.28
N GLU A 183 7.54 9.90 9.53
CA GLU A 183 7.46 8.68 8.75
C GLU A 183 6.08 8.01 8.86
N ASN A 184 5.42 7.85 7.73
CA ASN A 184 4.23 7.04 7.58
C ASN A 184 4.61 5.57 7.42
N SER A 185 3.74 4.67 7.84
CA SER A 185 3.92 3.24 7.67
C SER A 185 2.77 2.62 6.89
N PHE A 186 3.12 1.73 5.97
CA PHE A 186 2.15 0.86 5.31
C PHE A 186 2.37 -0.58 5.74
N SER A 187 1.28 -1.28 6.02
CA SER A 187 1.27 -2.71 6.27
C SER A 187 0.23 -3.38 5.37
N VAL A 188 0.67 -4.25 4.47
CA VAL A 188 -0.21 -4.98 3.55
C VAL A 188 -0.25 -6.45 3.97
N ASP A 189 -1.40 -6.93 4.46
CA ASP A 189 -1.55 -8.26 5.08
C ASP A 189 -0.43 -8.55 6.11
N GLY A 190 -0.05 -7.49 6.84
CA GLY A 190 1.03 -7.51 7.81
C GLY A 190 2.45 -7.45 7.23
N GLN A 191 2.66 -7.42 5.92
CA GLN A 191 3.97 -7.11 5.35
C GLN A 191 4.26 -5.62 5.55
N PRO A 192 5.37 -5.26 6.21
CA PRO A 192 5.78 -3.87 6.31
C PRO A 192 6.26 -3.35 4.96
N ILE A 193 5.80 -2.19 4.55
CA ILE A 193 6.32 -1.46 3.41
C ILE A 193 7.13 -0.29 3.96
N THR A 194 8.43 -0.38 3.83
CA THR A 194 9.38 0.56 4.45
C THR A 194 9.74 1.74 3.57
N ASP A 195 9.29 1.70 2.32
CA ASP A 195 9.56 2.77 1.37
C ASP A 195 8.44 3.82 1.38
N GLN A 196 8.76 5.05 0.99
CA GLN A 196 7.75 6.10 0.87
C GLN A 196 6.76 5.73 -0.22
N GLN A 197 5.50 5.60 0.17
CA GLN A 197 4.41 5.27 -0.72
C GLN A 197 3.84 6.54 -1.35
N SER A 198 4.50 7.04 -2.40
CA SER A 198 4.03 8.19 -3.16
C SER A 198 4.15 7.93 -4.67
N LYS A 199 3.39 8.64 -5.46
CA LYS A 199 3.44 8.59 -6.94
C LYS A 199 4.83 8.83 -7.51
N VAL A 200 5.67 9.57 -6.81
CA VAL A 200 6.96 10.06 -7.33
C VAL A 200 8.10 9.11 -7.02
N PHE A 201 8.01 8.32 -5.95
CA PHE A 201 9.13 7.49 -5.48
C PHE A 201 8.86 5.99 -5.54
N SER A 202 7.61 5.57 -5.36
CA SER A 202 7.24 4.15 -5.41
C SER A 202 5.78 3.97 -5.81
N ASN A 203 5.44 2.79 -6.27
CA ASN A 203 4.06 2.47 -6.61
C ASN A 203 3.30 1.99 -5.38
N GLN A 204 2.12 2.54 -5.17
CA GLN A 204 1.20 2.12 -4.13
C GLN A 204 0.54 0.79 -4.50
N ILE A 205 -0.10 0.15 -3.51
CA ILE A 205 -0.91 -1.02 -3.79
C ILE A 205 -2.14 -0.61 -4.63
N PRO A 206 -2.52 -1.38 -5.67
CA PRO A 206 -3.70 -1.08 -6.46
C PRO A 206 -4.98 -1.09 -5.62
N LEU A 207 -5.81 -0.06 -5.75
CA LEU A 207 -7.05 0.07 -4.97
C LEU A 207 -7.99 -1.13 -5.16
N ASP A 208 -8.06 -1.67 -6.38
CA ASP A 208 -8.88 -2.86 -6.68
C ASP A 208 -8.50 -4.10 -5.87
N SER A 209 -7.27 -4.17 -5.36
CA SER A 209 -6.80 -5.27 -4.52
C SER A 209 -7.19 -5.12 -3.05
N ILE A 210 -7.66 -3.94 -2.63
CA ILE A 210 -7.97 -3.64 -1.23
C ILE A 210 -9.37 -4.13 -0.87
N GLN A 211 -9.47 -4.94 0.17
CA GLN A 211 -10.75 -5.31 0.79
C GLN A 211 -11.14 -4.35 1.91
N SER A 212 -10.19 -4.01 2.76
CA SER A 212 -10.36 -3.00 3.82
C SER A 212 -9.05 -2.30 4.10
N LEU A 213 -9.15 -1.09 4.60
CA LEU A 213 -8.03 -0.26 5.01
C LEU A 213 -8.39 0.35 6.36
N GLU A 214 -7.43 0.34 7.28
CA GLU A 214 -7.49 1.04 8.56
C GLU A 214 -6.39 2.08 8.58
N ALA A 215 -6.76 3.35 8.74
CA ALA A 215 -5.82 4.45 8.88
C ALA A 215 -5.73 4.88 10.35
N VAL A 216 -4.65 4.52 11.02
CA VAL A 216 -4.37 4.87 12.41
C VAL A 216 -3.59 6.18 12.43
N SER A 217 -4.22 7.25 12.93
CA SER A 217 -3.64 8.60 12.99
C SER A 217 -3.26 9.05 14.41
N GLY A 218 -3.42 8.19 15.41
CA GLY A 218 -3.01 8.49 16.79
C GLY A 218 -2.91 7.25 17.67
N GLY A 219 -1.88 7.17 18.49
CA GLY A 219 -1.67 6.09 19.44
C GLY A 219 -1.48 4.71 18.81
N PRO A 220 -0.59 4.55 17.79
CA PRO A 220 -0.45 3.27 17.11
C PRO A 220 -0.09 2.16 18.10
N PRO A 221 -0.54 0.91 17.85
CA PRO A 221 -0.19 -0.24 18.68
C PRO A 221 1.32 -0.44 18.76
N ALA A 222 1.79 -1.07 19.86
CA ALA A 222 3.22 -1.29 20.12
C ALA A 222 3.96 -2.06 19.00
N GLU A 223 3.24 -2.79 18.17
CA GLU A 223 3.78 -3.46 16.98
C GLU A 223 4.30 -2.46 15.91
N TYR A 224 3.94 -1.19 16.00
CA TYR A 224 4.40 -0.09 15.13
C TYR A 224 5.28 0.90 15.90
N GLY A 225 6.13 0.41 16.79
CA GLY A 225 6.85 1.21 17.79
C GLY A 225 7.88 2.20 17.24
N ASP A 226 8.28 2.09 15.97
CA ASP A 226 9.17 3.03 15.28
C ASP A 226 8.41 4.11 14.50
N LYS A 227 7.07 4.08 14.52
CA LYS A 227 6.20 5.01 13.79
C LYS A 227 5.47 5.95 14.75
N THR A 228 5.52 7.23 14.46
CA THR A 228 4.97 8.28 15.32
C THR A 228 3.82 9.03 14.68
N SER A 229 3.59 8.86 13.39
CA SER A 229 2.55 9.58 12.65
C SER A 229 1.45 8.62 12.18
N LEU A 230 1.35 8.36 10.90
CA LEU A 230 0.26 7.61 10.29
C LEU A 230 0.66 6.16 10.04
N VAL A 231 -0.20 5.22 10.45
CA VAL A 231 -0.07 3.80 10.11
C VAL A 231 -1.26 3.38 9.27
N ILE A 232 -1.00 2.95 8.04
CA ILE A 232 -2.02 2.49 7.09
C ILE A 232 -1.94 0.98 6.98
N LYS A 233 -2.97 0.31 7.48
CA LYS A 233 -3.09 -1.15 7.45
C LYS A 233 -4.02 -1.53 6.30
N VAL A 234 -3.54 -2.32 5.37
CA VAL A 234 -4.30 -2.81 4.21
C VAL A 234 -4.52 -4.31 4.33
N THR A 235 -5.77 -4.72 4.16
CA THR A 235 -6.16 -6.12 3.98
C THR A 235 -6.54 -6.33 2.53
N THR A 236 -5.92 -7.29 1.86
CA THR A 236 -6.17 -7.55 0.45
C THR A 236 -7.39 -8.45 0.24
N ARG A 237 -8.01 -8.34 -0.93
CA ARG A 237 -9.14 -9.20 -1.35
C ARG A 237 -8.67 -10.65 -1.51
N SER A 238 -9.59 -11.59 -1.29
CA SER A 238 -9.35 -13.03 -1.40
C SER A 238 -10.48 -13.69 -2.18
N GLY A 239 -10.15 -14.74 -2.93
CA GLY A 239 -11.13 -15.62 -3.57
C GLY A 239 -11.56 -16.81 -2.71
N LEU A 240 -10.98 -16.99 -1.52
CA LEU A 240 -11.32 -18.12 -0.65
C LEU A 240 -12.78 -18.06 -0.21
N GLY A 241 -13.53 -19.14 -0.46
CA GLY A 241 -14.95 -19.23 -0.17
C GLY A 241 -15.87 -18.73 -1.29
N VAL A 242 -15.32 -18.11 -2.33
CA VAL A 242 -16.09 -17.62 -3.49
C VAL A 242 -16.36 -18.78 -4.44
N THR A 243 -17.47 -19.49 -4.25
CA THR A 243 -17.81 -20.69 -5.02
C THR A 243 -18.31 -20.41 -6.43
N GLN A 244 -18.86 -19.23 -6.65
CA GLN A 244 -19.22 -18.74 -7.99
C GLN A 244 -18.30 -17.56 -8.33
N PRO A 245 -17.63 -17.60 -9.49
CA PRO A 245 -16.78 -16.50 -9.89
C PRO A 245 -17.51 -15.16 -9.87
N THR A 246 -16.95 -14.19 -9.18
CA THR A 246 -17.47 -12.83 -9.11
C THR A 246 -16.37 -11.88 -9.59
N GLY A 247 -16.75 -10.86 -10.34
CA GLY A 247 -15.78 -9.92 -10.87
C GLY A 247 -16.43 -8.68 -11.44
N SER A 248 -15.60 -7.74 -11.83
CA SER A 248 -16.02 -6.52 -12.52
C SER A 248 -15.03 -6.14 -13.60
N PHE A 249 -15.54 -5.52 -14.62
CA PHE A 249 -14.77 -4.82 -15.64
C PHE A 249 -15.25 -3.36 -15.64
N THR A 250 -14.32 -2.44 -15.50
CA THR A 250 -14.60 -1.01 -15.41
C THR A 250 -13.77 -0.27 -16.43
N THR A 251 -14.38 0.67 -17.13
CA THR A 251 -13.67 1.62 -17.99
C THR A 251 -14.12 3.01 -17.66
N SER A 252 -13.21 3.96 -17.73
CA SER A 252 -13.54 5.38 -17.57
C SER A 252 -12.88 6.23 -18.62
N TYR A 253 -13.52 7.34 -18.91
CA TYR A 253 -12.99 8.44 -19.71
C TYR A 253 -13.27 9.75 -18.98
N GLY A 254 -12.28 10.60 -18.85
CA GLY A 254 -12.37 11.82 -18.06
C GLY A 254 -11.63 12.99 -18.68
N SER A 255 -11.55 14.07 -17.93
CA SER A 255 -10.80 15.28 -18.26
C SER A 255 -9.35 14.96 -18.59
N PHE A 256 -8.68 15.84 -19.33
CA PHE A 256 -7.28 15.70 -19.76
C PHE A 256 -7.00 14.44 -20.59
N GLY A 257 -8.02 13.89 -21.28
CA GLY A 257 -7.89 12.67 -22.06
C GLY A 257 -7.59 11.44 -21.19
N SER A 258 -7.98 11.48 -19.93
CA SER A 258 -7.79 10.35 -19.01
C SER A 258 -8.64 9.16 -19.45
N VAL A 259 -7.99 8.03 -19.67
CA VAL A 259 -8.62 6.74 -19.99
C VAL A 259 -8.11 5.70 -19.00
N SER A 260 -9.02 5.01 -18.34
CA SER A 260 -8.65 3.87 -17.51
C SER A 260 -9.47 2.63 -17.88
N ALA A 261 -8.87 1.47 -17.64
CA ALA A 261 -9.53 0.18 -17.71
C ALA A 261 -9.07 -0.69 -16.55
N GLY A 262 -10.00 -1.38 -15.92
CA GLY A 262 -9.74 -2.29 -14.81
C GLY A 262 -10.57 -3.56 -14.93
N PHE A 263 -9.94 -4.68 -14.56
CA PHE A 263 -10.57 -5.98 -14.46
C PHE A 263 -10.20 -6.60 -13.12
N ARG A 264 -11.19 -7.14 -12.42
CA ARG A 264 -10.97 -7.93 -11.21
C ARG A 264 -11.87 -9.15 -11.21
N VAL A 265 -11.38 -10.26 -10.67
CA VAL A 265 -12.13 -11.50 -10.51
C VAL A 265 -11.71 -12.20 -9.23
N ALA A 266 -12.69 -12.75 -8.51
CA ALA A 266 -12.50 -13.62 -7.38
C ALA A 266 -13.19 -14.96 -7.67
N PHE A 267 -12.52 -16.05 -7.42
CA PHE A 267 -13.07 -17.40 -7.59
C PHE A 267 -12.35 -18.40 -6.69
N GLY A 268 -12.99 -19.53 -6.39
CA GLY A 268 -12.39 -20.54 -5.55
C GLY A 268 -13.42 -21.48 -4.92
N GLY A 269 -13.08 -21.95 -3.74
CA GLY A 269 -13.89 -22.88 -2.97
C GLY A 269 -13.48 -22.92 -1.51
N LYS A 270 -13.82 -24.00 -0.80
CA LYS A 270 -13.54 -24.15 0.63
C LYS A 270 -12.04 -24.31 0.95
N LYS A 271 -11.25 -24.85 0.02
CA LYS A 271 -9.82 -25.17 0.26
C LYS A 271 -8.86 -24.27 -0.48
N TRP A 272 -9.30 -23.57 -1.50
CA TRP A 272 -8.46 -22.67 -2.27
C TRP A 272 -9.26 -21.49 -2.76
N GLY A 273 -8.59 -20.41 -3.03
CA GLY A 273 -9.18 -19.22 -3.60
C GLY A 273 -8.14 -18.41 -4.34
N ASP A 274 -8.60 -17.67 -5.33
CA ASP A 274 -7.79 -16.83 -6.15
C ASP A 274 -8.50 -15.49 -6.36
N PHE A 275 -7.76 -14.42 -6.16
CA PHE A 275 -8.20 -13.07 -6.46
C PHE A 275 -7.18 -12.41 -7.37
N PHE A 276 -7.60 -12.09 -8.56
CA PHE A 276 -6.80 -11.42 -9.57
C PHE A 276 -7.37 -10.04 -9.90
N ALA A 277 -6.51 -9.03 -10.01
CA ALA A 277 -6.85 -7.69 -10.50
C ALA A 277 -5.76 -7.18 -11.45
N ALA A 278 -6.20 -6.57 -12.53
CA ALA A 278 -5.33 -5.86 -13.47
C ALA A 278 -6.00 -4.56 -13.91
N ASN A 279 -5.26 -3.47 -13.86
CA ASN A 279 -5.76 -2.17 -14.29
C ASN A 279 -4.69 -1.30 -14.91
N GLY A 280 -5.11 -0.32 -15.67
CA GLY A 280 -4.23 0.65 -16.30
C GLY A 280 -4.89 2.01 -16.45
N LEU A 281 -4.05 3.03 -16.45
CA LEU A 281 -4.42 4.44 -16.63
C LEU A 281 -3.49 5.07 -17.66
N ASN A 282 -4.05 5.92 -18.52
CA ASN A 282 -3.31 6.86 -19.35
C ASN A 282 -3.98 8.23 -19.26
N THR A 283 -3.18 9.28 -19.02
CA THR A 283 -3.72 10.64 -18.83
C THR A 283 -2.69 11.69 -19.26
N SER A 284 -3.18 12.87 -19.63
CA SER A 284 -2.32 14.04 -19.84
C SER A 284 -2.13 14.88 -18.58
N ARG A 285 -2.73 14.47 -17.43
CA ARG A 285 -2.51 15.06 -16.10
C ARG A 285 -2.30 13.93 -15.10
N PHE A 286 -1.07 13.45 -15.01
CA PHE A 286 -0.72 12.31 -14.15
C PHE A 286 -0.43 12.72 -12.71
N LEU A 287 0.36 13.79 -12.53
CA LEU A 287 0.55 14.46 -11.26
C LEU A 287 -0.49 15.59 -11.11
N ASP A 288 -0.53 16.24 -9.98
CA ASP A 288 -1.49 17.33 -9.72
C ASP A 288 -0.76 18.66 -9.50
N PRO A 289 -0.27 19.30 -10.60
CA PRO A 289 0.38 20.59 -10.51
C PRO A 289 -0.63 21.70 -10.14
N PRO A 290 -0.15 22.81 -9.57
CA PRO A 290 -1.01 23.93 -9.18
C PRO A 290 -1.71 24.62 -10.38
N GLU A 291 -1.15 24.51 -11.57
CA GLU A 291 -1.75 25.07 -12.78
C GLU A 291 -2.94 24.24 -13.25
N LEU A 292 -4.03 24.90 -13.62
CA LEU A 292 -5.20 24.25 -14.20
C LEU A 292 -4.90 23.61 -15.57
N GLN A 293 -3.94 24.16 -16.31
CA GLN A 293 -3.50 23.63 -17.59
C GLN A 293 -2.47 22.54 -17.37
N ALA A 294 -2.72 21.35 -17.92
CA ALA A 294 -1.73 20.28 -17.93
C ALA A 294 -0.62 20.59 -18.96
N ILE A 295 0.53 21.01 -18.47
CA ILE A 295 1.71 21.31 -19.28
C ILE A 295 2.79 20.28 -18.95
N HIS A 296 3.13 19.42 -19.92
CA HIS A 296 4.15 18.38 -19.72
C HIS A 296 3.86 17.52 -18.49
N ASP A 297 2.69 16.87 -18.46
CA ASP A 297 2.21 16.12 -17.30
C ASP A 297 1.56 14.79 -17.74
N ARG A 298 2.03 14.24 -18.86
CA ARG A 298 1.53 12.94 -19.32
C ARG A 298 2.06 11.83 -18.45
N GLY A 299 1.23 10.81 -18.27
CA GLY A 299 1.67 9.59 -17.63
C GLY A 299 0.75 8.42 -17.91
N ASN A 300 1.29 7.24 -17.65
CA ASN A 300 0.56 5.99 -17.71
C ASN A 300 0.97 5.08 -16.58
N GLU A 301 0.08 4.19 -16.22
CA GLU A 301 0.27 3.22 -15.15
C GLU A 301 -0.36 1.89 -15.51
N GLU A 302 0.29 0.81 -15.11
CA GLU A 302 -0.14 -0.56 -15.25
C GLU A 302 0.04 -1.26 -13.91
N ASN A 303 -1.02 -1.88 -13.41
CA ASN A 303 -1.03 -2.62 -12.15
C ASN A 303 -1.53 -4.04 -12.39
N LEU A 304 -0.88 -4.99 -11.74
CA LEU A 304 -1.30 -6.36 -11.64
C LEU A 304 -1.15 -6.81 -10.19
N PHE A 305 -2.21 -7.36 -9.64
CA PHE A 305 -2.22 -7.95 -8.31
C PHE A 305 -2.86 -9.34 -8.37
N ASP A 306 -2.26 -10.29 -7.66
CA ASP A 306 -2.76 -11.64 -7.55
C ASP A 306 -2.58 -12.15 -6.13
N ARG A 307 -3.64 -12.76 -5.58
CA ARG A 307 -3.62 -13.41 -4.27
C ARG A 307 -4.19 -14.81 -4.37
N VAL A 308 -3.35 -15.78 -4.07
CA VAL A 308 -3.73 -17.19 -3.98
C VAL A 308 -3.80 -17.61 -2.51
N ASP A 309 -4.94 -18.13 -2.09
CA ASP A 309 -5.17 -18.71 -0.76
C ASP A 309 -5.31 -20.23 -0.85
N TYR A 310 -4.72 -20.96 0.10
CA TYR A 310 -4.85 -22.41 0.18
C TYR A 310 -4.98 -22.89 1.64
N VAL A 311 -6.05 -23.64 1.93
CA VAL A 311 -6.31 -24.27 3.23
C VAL A 311 -5.75 -25.69 3.21
N ILE A 312 -4.60 -25.87 3.85
CA ILE A 312 -3.88 -27.15 3.90
C ILE A 312 -4.63 -28.14 4.81
N SER A 313 -5.05 -27.67 5.98
CA SER A 313 -5.78 -28.44 6.97
C SER A 313 -6.79 -27.54 7.72
N SER A 314 -7.55 -28.09 8.66
CA SER A 314 -8.39 -27.29 9.57
C SER A 314 -7.59 -26.33 10.46
N ALA A 315 -6.29 -26.55 10.61
CA ALA A 315 -5.41 -25.74 11.42
C ALA A 315 -4.44 -24.90 10.61
N ASP A 316 -4.15 -25.27 9.36
CA ASP A 316 -3.08 -24.65 8.55
C ASP A 316 -3.64 -24.03 7.28
N SER A 317 -3.26 -22.80 7.01
CA SER A 317 -3.52 -22.13 5.74
C SER A 317 -2.30 -21.34 5.27
N ILE A 318 -2.21 -21.13 3.97
CA ILE A 318 -1.20 -20.30 3.32
C ILE A 318 -1.89 -19.35 2.35
N HIS A 319 -1.38 -18.15 2.24
CA HIS A 319 -1.68 -17.27 1.10
C HIS A 319 -0.39 -16.67 0.55
N VAL A 320 -0.43 -16.29 -0.71
CA VAL A 320 0.67 -15.63 -1.40
C VAL A 320 0.11 -14.43 -2.13
N ASN A 321 0.66 -13.27 -1.85
CA ASN A 321 0.39 -12.05 -2.60
C ASN A 321 1.51 -11.84 -3.63
N PHE A 322 1.13 -11.53 -4.85
CA PHE A 322 1.99 -11.08 -5.91
C PHE A 322 1.52 -9.72 -6.41
N GLN A 323 2.44 -8.78 -6.63
CA GLN A 323 2.16 -7.46 -7.19
C GLN A 323 3.22 -7.11 -8.22
N TYR A 324 2.77 -6.61 -9.36
CA TYR A 324 3.58 -5.89 -10.33
C TYR A 324 2.93 -4.56 -10.63
N THR A 325 3.69 -3.49 -10.58
CA THR A 325 3.21 -2.16 -10.94
C THR A 325 4.28 -1.43 -11.72
N ARG A 326 3.88 -0.76 -12.78
CA ARG A 326 4.73 0.11 -13.57
C ARG A 326 4.03 1.43 -13.78
N SER A 327 4.71 2.54 -13.50
CA SER A 327 4.27 3.88 -13.87
C SER A 327 5.37 4.62 -14.63
N TRP A 328 4.97 5.35 -15.64
CA TRP A 328 5.81 6.30 -16.36
C TRP A 328 5.09 7.63 -16.40
N PHE A 329 5.80 8.71 -16.09
CA PHE A 329 5.21 10.03 -16.12
C PHE A 329 6.24 11.12 -16.37
N GLN A 330 5.76 12.24 -16.89
CA GLN A 330 6.51 13.49 -17.05
C GLN A 330 6.43 14.31 -15.77
N THR A 331 7.49 15.05 -15.47
CA THR A 331 7.45 16.06 -14.42
C THR A 331 6.69 17.28 -14.96
N PRO A 332 5.64 17.76 -14.29
CA PRO A 332 4.87 18.89 -14.77
C PRO A 332 5.72 20.14 -14.92
N ASN A 333 5.50 20.88 -16.01
CA ASN A 333 6.03 22.24 -16.16
C ASN A 333 5.00 23.25 -15.63
N THR A 334 5.50 24.27 -14.98
CA THR A 334 4.73 25.50 -14.70
C THR A 334 4.86 26.47 -15.87
N ILE A 335 4.03 27.51 -15.90
CA ILE A 335 4.13 28.57 -16.91
C ILE A 335 5.52 29.23 -16.85
N ASP A 336 6.07 29.38 -15.64
CA ASP A 336 7.39 29.94 -15.40
C ASP A 336 8.54 29.06 -15.92
N ASN A 337 8.32 27.74 -16.06
CA ASN A 337 9.29 26.75 -16.52
C ASN A 337 9.27 26.51 -18.03
N LEU A 338 8.53 27.28 -18.80
CA LEU A 338 8.46 27.11 -20.26
C LEU A 338 9.69 27.62 -21.02
N ASN A 339 10.69 28.16 -20.34
CA ASN A 339 11.97 28.63 -20.91
C ASN A 339 11.82 29.65 -22.04
N LEU A 340 10.76 30.47 -21.98
CA LEU A 340 10.45 31.42 -23.04
C LEU A 340 11.57 32.47 -23.16
N GLY A 341 12.26 32.48 -24.32
CA GLY A 341 13.27 33.46 -24.64
C GLY A 341 14.64 33.30 -23.94
N ILE A 342 14.84 32.18 -23.21
CA ILE A 342 16.14 31.85 -22.62
C ILE A 342 17.04 31.26 -23.72
N PRO A 343 18.26 31.77 -23.96
CA PRO A 343 19.13 31.19 -24.94
C PRO A 343 19.79 29.90 -24.45
N ASP A 344 19.89 28.94 -25.32
CA ASP A 344 20.69 27.72 -25.11
C ASP A 344 22.18 28.17 -25.05
N PRO A 345 22.90 27.86 -23.97
CA PRO A 345 24.28 28.28 -23.81
C PRO A 345 25.25 27.64 -24.80
N VAL A 346 24.84 26.54 -25.45
CA VAL A 346 25.66 25.83 -26.46
C VAL A 346 25.42 26.35 -27.87
N THR A 347 24.13 26.48 -28.22
CA THR A 347 23.74 26.80 -29.62
C THR A 347 23.40 28.26 -29.83
N GLY A 348 23.14 29.03 -28.76
CA GLY A 348 22.67 30.42 -28.81
C GLY A 348 21.20 30.53 -29.26
N GLY A 349 20.53 29.41 -29.61
CA GLY A 349 19.13 29.35 -29.95
C GLY A 349 18.24 29.36 -28.70
N PRO A 350 16.92 29.33 -28.85
CA PRO A 350 16.01 29.22 -27.71
C PRO A 350 16.12 27.84 -27.04
N LEU A 351 16.17 27.81 -25.70
CA LEU A 351 16.07 26.57 -24.94
C LEU A 351 14.69 25.93 -25.15
N PRO A 352 14.62 24.58 -25.35
CA PRO A 352 13.35 23.88 -25.33
C PRO A 352 12.76 23.89 -23.93
N PRO A 353 11.45 23.66 -23.77
CA PRO A 353 10.85 23.37 -22.47
C PRO A 353 11.51 22.16 -21.80
N ALA A 354 11.51 22.13 -20.48
CA ALA A 354 11.99 20.97 -19.72
C ALA A 354 11.18 19.71 -20.09
N ASP A 355 11.86 18.57 -20.23
CA ASP A 355 11.29 17.27 -20.61
C ASP A 355 11.76 16.19 -19.61
N GLN A 356 11.71 16.51 -18.33
CA GLN A 356 12.04 15.56 -17.25
C GLN A 356 10.94 14.53 -17.10
N ARG A 357 11.32 13.28 -16.79
CA ARG A 357 10.38 12.17 -16.68
C ARG A 357 10.90 11.11 -15.73
N ALA A 358 9.97 10.32 -15.20
CA ALA A 358 10.26 9.21 -14.31
C ALA A 358 9.66 7.90 -14.83
N LEU A 359 10.30 6.79 -14.46
CA LEU A 359 9.82 5.43 -14.64
C LEU A 359 9.98 4.67 -13.32
N ILE A 360 8.88 4.18 -12.78
CA ILE A 360 8.87 3.40 -11.55
C ILE A 360 8.38 1.99 -11.88
N LYS A 361 9.04 0.98 -11.32
CA LYS A 361 8.61 -0.42 -11.40
C LYS A 361 8.68 -1.03 -10.01
N THR A 362 7.63 -1.74 -9.64
CA THR A 362 7.53 -2.44 -8.36
C THR A 362 7.19 -3.90 -8.60
N TYR A 363 7.92 -4.78 -7.95
CA TYR A 363 7.64 -6.22 -7.87
C TYR A 363 7.55 -6.60 -6.40
N ASN A 364 6.53 -7.32 -6.02
CA ASN A 364 6.36 -7.80 -4.66
C ASN A 364 5.85 -9.23 -4.65
N ILE A 365 6.42 -10.07 -3.78
CA ILE A 365 5.93 -11.40 -3.46
C ILE A 365 5.95 -11.58 -1.94
N ALA A 366 4.82 -12.00 -1.37
CA ALA A 366 4.67 -12.12 0.08
C ALA A 366 3.86 -13.37 0.45
N PRO A 367 4.50 -14.55 0.63
CA PRO A 367 3.87 -15.72 1.21
C PRO A 367 3.67 -15.57 2.72
N VAL A 368 2.52 -16.00 3.21
CA VAL A 368 2.18 -16.05 4.63
C VAL A 368 1.55 -17.39 4.96
N TRP A 369 2.10 -18.09 5.95
CA TRP A 369 1.54 -19.28 6.53
C TRP A 369 0.98 -18.99 7.91
N THR A 370 -0.22 -19.50 8.19
CA THR A 370 -0.87 -19.39 9.50
C THR A 370 -1.22 -20.77 10.04
N ARG A 371 -1.01 -20.97 11.34
CA ARG A 371 -1.37 -22.18 12.04
C ARG A 371 -2.17 -21.91 13.30
N LEU A 372 -3.37 -22.45 13.37
CA LEU A 372 -4.19 -22.45 14.57
C LEU A 372 -3.62 -23.48 15.56
N LEU A 373 -2.98 -23.01 16.63
CA LEU A 373 -2.38 -23.88 17.65
C LEU A 373 -3.44 -24.39 18.64
N SER A 374 -4.45 -23.59 18.91
CA SER A 374 -5.61 -23.91 19.76
C SER A 374 -6.79 -23.02 19.39
N SER A 375 -7.95 -23.24 20.01
CA SER A 375 -9.11 -22.33 19.84
C SER A 375 -8.83 -20.86 20.18
N ASN A 376 -7.74 -20.59 20.90
CA ASN A 376 -7.40 -19.29 21.44
C ASN A 376 -6.05 -18.75 20.95
N SER A 377 -5.30 -19.52 20.15
CA SER A 377 -3.96 -19.13 19.75
C SER A 377 -3.68 -19.44 18.29
N LEU A 378 -3.13 -18.46 17.58
CA LEU A 378 -2.73 -18.50 16.19
C LEU A 378 -1.25 -18.16 16.07
N PHE A 379 -0.52 -18.95 15.29
CA PHE A 379 0.86 -18.66 14.92
C PHE A 379 0.92 -18.30 13.44
N THR A 380 1.63 -17.22 13.10
CA THR A 380 1.80 -16.74 11.74
C THR A 380 3.27 -16.62 11.40
N VAL A 381 3.63 -17.05 10.20
CA VAL A 381 4.96 -16.80 9.61
C VAL A 381 4.78 -16.23 8.22
N GLY A 382 5.41 -15.12 7.95
CA GLY A 382 5.42 -14.48 6.64
C GLY A 382 6.84 -14.23 6.15
N ALA A 383 7.04 -14.36 4.85
CA ALA A 383 8.22 -13.90 4.16
C ALA A 383 7.82 -12.87 3.12
N PHE A 384 8.75 -12.01 2.72
CA PHE A 384 8.49 -11.06 1.64
C PHE A 384 9.77 -10.67 0.92
N VAL A 385 9.61 -10.38 -0.35
CA VAL A 385 10.61 -9.70 -1.19
C VAL A 385 9.87 -8.64 -2.01
N ARG A 386 10.25 -7.38 -1.81
CA ARG A 386 9.77 -6.25 -2.59
C ARG A 386 10.95 -5.58 -3.27
N HIS A 387 10.84 -5.36 -4.57
CA HIS A 387 11.83 -4.66 -5.38
C HIS A 387 11.20 -3.46 -6.04
N ASP A 388 11.71 -2.27 -5.72
CA ASP A 388 11.32 -1.01 -6.33
C ASP A 388 12.49 -0.46 -7.17
N GLN A 389 12.22 -0.15 -8.42
CA GLN A 389 13.15 0.54 -9.32
C GLN A 389 12.57 1.91 -9.66
N PHE A 390 13.31 2.94 -9.34
CA PHE A 390 13.01 4.32 -9.68
C PHE A 390 14.08 4.87 -10.61
N ASN A 391 13.67 5.31 -11.79
CA ASN A 391 14.54 6.00 -12.75
C ASN A 391 13.98 7.38 -13.00
N TYR A 392 14.80 8.39 -12.78
CA TYR A 392 14.52 9.77 -13.13
C TYR A 392 15.46 10.21 -14.24
N TYR A 393 14.90 10.75 -15.31
CA TYR A 393 15.64 11.15 -16.50
C TYR A 393 15.59 12.66 -16.68
N PRO A 394 16.74 13.32 -16.92
CA PRO A 394 16.79 14.73 -17.30
C PRO A 394 16.17 14.95 -18.68
N SER A 395 15.97 16.21 -19.04
CA SER A 395 15.62 16.62 -20.39
C SER A 395 16.72 16.22 -21.38
N ALA A 396 16.35 16.05 -22.66
CA ALA A 396 17.32 15.76 -23.72
C ALA A 396 18.37 16.87 -23.85
N ASN A 397 17.98 18.12 -23.61
CA ASN A 397 18.90 19.23 -23.37
C ASN A 397 18.90 19.54 -21.87
N PRO A 398 19.96 19.17 -21.11
CA PRO A 398 19.98 19.33 -19.65
C PRO A 398 19.91 20.79 -19.19
N PHE A 399 20.30 21.75 -20.01
CA PHE A 399 20.19 23.18 -19.69
C PHE A 399 18.74 23.64 -19.56
N ALA A 400 17.81 22.95 -20.20
CA ALA A 400 16.37 23.22 -20.05
C ALA A 400 15.84 22.94 -18.65
N ASP A 401 16.49 22.06 -17.88
CA ASP A 401 16.06 21.70 -16.51
C ASP A 401 16.37 22.82 -15.49
N GLY A 402 17.22 23.76 -15.87
CA GLY A 402 17.73 24.79 -14.98
C GLY A 402 16.83 25.99 -14.77
N THR A 403 15.76 26.11 -15.52
CA THR A 403 14.90 27.28 -15.44
C THR A 403 13.75 27.04 -14.46
N GLY A 404 13.64 27.88 -13.46
CA GLY A 404 12.58 27.84 -12.47
C GLY A 404 12.93 27.16 -11.14
N PHE A 405 14.12 26.63 -10.98
CA PHE A 405 14.54 26.05 -9.71
C PHE A 405 15.05 27.12 -8.75
N ILE A 406 14.22 27.54 -7.82
CA ILE A 406 14.51 28.43 -6.68
C ILE A 406 14.97 29.83 -7.08
N PRO A 407 14.21 30.90 -6.81
CA PRO A 407 14.68 32.26 -6.97
C PRO A 407 16.01 32.47 -6.20
N GLY A 408 17.10 32.71 -6.91
CA GLY A 408 18.43 32.89 -6.34
C GLY A 408 19.27 31.63 -6.14
N GLY A 409 18.79 30.45 -6.58
CA GLY A 409 19.56 29.19 -6.60
C GLY A 409 20.26 28.95 -7.94
N SER A 410 21.30 28.13 -7.93
CA SER A 410 21.96 27.66 -9.15
C SER A 410 21.07 26.67 -9.87
N SER A 411 20.93 26.81 -11.18
CA SER A 411 20.20 25.89 -12.04
C SER A 411 20.91 24.54 -12.09
N ALA A 412 20.13 23.45 -12.03
CA ALA A 412 20.69 22.10 -11.97
C ALA A 412 19.80 21.08 -12.70
N THR A 413 20.44 20.02 -13.19
CA THR A 413 19.76 18.83 -13.73
C THR A 413 20.09 17.61 -12.89
N LEU A 414 19.20 16.63 -12.90
CA LEU A 414 19.30 15.42 -12.10
C LEU A 414 19.03 14.19 -12.95
N ASN A 415 19.89 13.18 -12.81
CA ASN A 415 19.63 11.82 -13.28
C ASN A 415 19.78 10.87 -12.10
N GLN A 416 18.79 10.01 -11.90
CA GLN A 416 18.79 9.05 -10.79
C GLN A 416 18.33 7.69 -11.28
N ASN A 417 19.07 6.64 -10.91
CA ASN A 417 18.69 5.24 -11.08
C ASN A 417 18.83 4.55 -9.71
N ARG A 418 17.70 4.36 -9.04
CA ARG A 418 17.63 3.76 -7.71
C ARG A 418 16.99 2.39 -7.81
N LYS A 419 17.60 1.39 -7.20
CA LYS A 419 17.07 0.05 -7.01
C LYS A 419 17.06 -0.27 -5.53
N LEU A 420 15.89 -0.52 -5.00
CA LEU A 420 15.67 -0.84 -3.60
C LEU A 420 15.04 -2.22 -3.50
N THR A 421 15.68 -3.14 -2.78
CA THR A 421 15.11 -4.47 -2.52
C THR A 421 15.00 -4.65 -1.02
N ASN A 422 13.78 -4.81 -0.54
CA ASN A 422 13.45 -5.15 0.83
C ASN A 422 13.09 -6.64 0.90
N ALA A 423 13.84 -7.41 1.67
CA ALA A 423 13.57 -8.83 1.91
C ALA A 423 13.50 -9.08 3.40
N GLY A 424 12.53 -9.88 3.83
CA GLY A 424 12.36 -10.12 5.26
C GLY A 424 11.55 -11.36 5.59
N LEU A 425 11.63 -11.69 6.88
CA LEU A 425 10.86 -12.74 7.53
C LEU A 425 10.17 -12.13 8.75
N ARG A 426 8.96 -12.57 9.02
CA ARG A 426 8.23 -12.21 10.23
C ARG A 426 7.60 -13.45 10.86
N ALA A 427 7.46 -13.45 12.17
CA ALA A 427 6.73 -14.47 12.89
C ALA A 427 6.03 -13.87 14.09
N ASP A 428 4.81 -14.32 14.36
CA ASP A 428 4.02 -13.88 15.49
C ASP A 428 3.15 -14.97 16.08
N LEU A 429 2.88 -14.81 17.36
CA LEU A 429 1.93 -15.58 18.13
C LEU A 429 0.86 -14.66 18.69
N SER A 430 -0.39 -14.88 18.32
CA SER A 430 -1.55 -14.20 18.86
C SER A 430 -2.30 -15.13 19.81
N TYR A 431 -2.72 -14.62 20.97
CA TYR A 431 -3.49 -15.33 21.98
C TYR A 431 -4.65 -14.49 22.49
N VAL A 432 -5.87 -15.03 22.42
CA VAL A 432 -7.09 -14.36 22.89
C VAL A 432 -7.87 -15.28 23.80
N LYS A 433 -8.08 -14.91 25.07
CA LYS A 433 -8.93 -15.66 25.99
C LYS A 433 -9.51 -14.72 27.08
N GLY A 434 -10.83 -14.69 27.18
CA GLY A 434 -11.51 -13.79 28.12
C GLY A 434 -11.12 -12.31 27.85
N ALA A 435 -10.65 -11.62 28.87
CA ALA A 435 -10.18 -10.24 28.75
C ALA A 435 -8.75 -10.11 28.16
N HIS A 436 -8.04 -11.22 27.97
CA HIS A 436 -6.65 -11.17 27.51
C HIS A 436 -6.61 -11.18 25.97
N ASN A 437 -5.89 -10.22 25.40
CA ASN A 437 -5.50 -10.16 24.01
C ASN A 437 -3.99 -9.90 23.97
N ILE A 438 -3.21 -10.91 23.67
CA ILE A 438 -1.74 -10.88 23.73
C ILE A 438 -1.20 -11.21 22.35
N LYS A 439 -0.27 -10.41 21.87
CA LYS A 439 0.45 -10.60 20.61
C LYS A 439 1.95 -10.45 20.86
N ILE A 440 2.72 -11.42 20.42
CA ILE A 440 4.19 -11.45 20.54
C ILE A 440 4.75 -11.84 19.20
N GLY A 441 5.74 -11.11 18.72
CA GLY A 441 6.36 -11.44 17.44
C GLY A 441 7.64 -10.66 17.17
N GLY A 442 8.16 -10.85 15.97
CA GLY A 442 9.35 -10.17 15.49
C GLY A 442 9.45 -10.18 13.98
N THR A 443 10.14 -9.17 13.45
CA THR A 443 10.46 -9.03 12.03
C THR A 443 11.96 -8.91 11.85
N LEU A 444 12.51 -9.67 10.92
CA LEU A 444 13.88 -9.53 10.43
C LEU A 444 13.80 -9.05 9.00
N GLN A 445 14.34 -7.87 8.72
CA GLN A 445 14.34 -7.28 7.40
C GLN A 445 15.73 -6.80 7.02
N HIS A 446 16.05 -6.92 5.74
CA HIS A 446 17.23 -6.35 5.15
C HIS A 446 16.89 -5.58 3.88
N THR A 447 17.49 -4.39 3.77
CA THR A 447 17.34 -3.50 2.63
C THR A 447 18.61 -3.48 1.82
N PHE A 448 18.52 -3.83 0.53
CA PHE A 448 19.59 -3.68 -0.44
C PHE A 448 19.30 -2.45 -1.28
N LEU A 449 20.15 -1.44 -1.21
CA LEU A 449 20.05 -0.21 -1.99
C LEU A 449 21.22 -0.15 -2.98
N THR A 450 20.90 0.09 -4.24
CA THR A 450 21.86 0.52 -5.26
C THR A 450 21.34 1.81 -5.85
N GLU A 451 22.15 2.85 -5.81
CA GLU A 451 21.78 4.15 -6.34
C GLU A 451 22.91 4.71 -7.19
N ASP A 452 22.55 5.10 -8.40
CA ASP A 452 23.39 5.85 -9.32
C ASP A 452 22.72 7.23 -9.48
N PHE A 453 23.37 8.24 -8.94
CA PHE A 453 22.86 9.59 -8.85
C PHE A 453 23.85 10.55 -9.51
N ASN A 454 23.40 11.28 -10.52
CA ASN A 454 24.18 12.28 -11.21
C ASN A 454 23.50 13.64 -11.06
N PHE A 455 24.25 14.61 -10.58
CA PHE A 455 23.80 15.98 -10.42
C PHE A 455 24.67 16.90 -11.28
N GLY A 456 24.05 17.66 -12.17
CA GLY A 456 24.74 18.58 -13.07
C GLY A 456 24.29 20.02 -12.86
N ILE A 457 25.25 20.96 -12.75
CA ILE A 457 24.97 22.40 -12.69
C ILE A 457 24.78 22.91 -14.10
N THR A 458 23.61 23.54 -14.35
CA THR A 458 23.21 24.08 -15.65
C THR A 458 23.20 25.63 -15.67
N ASP A 459 23.65 26.28 -14.58
CA ASP A 459 23.73 27.74 -14.49
C ASP A 459 24.84 28.29 -15.42
N PRO A 460 24.49 29.07 -16.47
CA PRO A 460 25.47 29.63 -17.36
C PRO A 460 26.49 30.55 -16.67
N ASN A 461 26.13 31.14 -15.53
CA ASN A 461 27.06 32.00 -14.76
C ASN A 461 28.11 31.17 -14.00
N PHE A 462 27.84 29.94 -13.69
CA PHE A 462 28.79 28.99 -13.08
C PHE A 462 29.76 28.42 -14.13
N LEU A 463 29.31 28.22 -15.36
CA LEU A 463 30.06 27.63 -16.46
C LEU A 463 31.21 28.50 -17.03
N PRO A 464 31.25 29.86 -16.86
CA PRO A 464 32.38 30.69 -17.32
C PRO A 464 33.73 30.30 -16.73
N SER A 465 33.75 29.52 -15.66
CA SER A 465 34.99 28.96 -15.10
C SER A 465 35.60 27.85 -15.96
N GLN A 466 34.87 27.32 -16.93
CA GLN A 466 35.39 26.33 -17.86
C GLN A 466 36.18 26.98 -18.97
N THR A 467 37.38 26.45 -19.21
CA THR A 467 38.27 26.90 -20.26
C THR A 467 38.56 25.73 -21.20
N ASP A 468 38.86 26.08 -22.46
CA ASP A 468 39.41 25.13 -23.43
C ASP A 468 40.85 24.72 -23.06
N ALA A 469 41.43 23.81 -23.82
CA ALA A 469 42.81 23.36 -23.64
C ALA A 469 43.85 24.48 -23.73
N ALA A 470 43.52 25.63 -24.31
CA ALA A 470 44.35 26.81 -24.42
C ALA A 470 44.12 27.86 -23.32
N GLY A 471 43.17 27.57 -22.39
CA GLY A 471 42.83 28.46 -21.29
C GLY A 471 41.84 29.58 -21.65
N ASN A 472 41.18 29.51 -22.81
CA ASN A 472 40.18 30.50 -23.18
C ASN A 472 38.81 30.10 -22.53
N PRO A 473 38.04 31.08 -22.06
CA PRO A 473 36.73 30.79 -21.48
C PRO A 473 35.77 30.16 -22.50
N CYS A 474 35.04 29.09 -22.09
CA CYS A 474 34.05 28.42 -22.92
C CYS A 474 32.74 29.22 -23.05
N PHE A 475 32.47 30.12 -22.12
CA PHE A 475 31.26 30.94 -22.09
C PHE A 475 31.59 32.43 -21.96
N GLY A 476 30.78 33.26 -22.55
CA GLY A 476 30.82 34.70 -22.41
C GLY A 476 29.45 35.31 -22.58
N GLY A 477 29.02 36.16 -21.61
CA GLY A 477 27.70 36.79 -21.66
C GLY A 477 26.50 35.80 -21.59
N GLY A 478 26.70 34.64 -20.98
CA GLY A 478 25.64 33.60 -20.87
C GLY A 478 25.46 32.73 -22.12
N VAL A 479 26.37 32.86 -23.11
CA VAL A 479 26.32 32.07 -24.35
C VAL A 479 27.64 31.35 -24.54
N ALA A 480 27.61 30.14 -25.09
CA ALA A 480 28.80 29.40 -25.48
C ALA A 480 29.63 30.20 -26.51
N LEU A 481 30.89 30.34 -26.22
CA LEU A 481 31.85 30.92 -27.17
C LEU A 481 32.29 29.77 -28.11
N ALA A 482 32.42 30.05 -29.40
CA ALA A 482 32.66 29.06 -30.44
C ALA A 482 33.73 28.02 -30.10
N SER A 483 33.50 26.79 -30.56
CA SER A 483 34.40 25.62 -30.49
C SER A 483 35.90 25.93 -30.38
N PRO A 484 36.60 25.43 -29.36
CA PRO A 484 36.75 23.99 -29.13
C PRO A 484 36.31 23.46 -27.76
N CYS A 485 35.42 24.12 -27.07
CA CYS A 485 34.87 23.63 -25.82
C CYS A 485 33.87 22.51 -26.12
N THR A 486 34.36 21.31 -26.24
CA THR A 486 33.55 20.11 -26.58
C THR A 486 32.78 19.51 -25.40
N ASP A 487 33.09 19.93 -24.16
CA ASP A 487 32.48 19.45 -22.94
C ASP A 487 31.58 20.52 -22.30
N LEU A 488 30.66 21.09 -23.06
CA LEU A 488 29.64 22.00 -22.57
C LEU A 488 28.44 21.28 -21.89
N LEU A 489 28.68 20.08 -21.44
CA LEU A 489 27.69 19.35 -20.61
C LEU A 489 27.64 20.00 -19.23
N PRO A 490 26.52 19.90 -18.51
CA PRO A 490 26.39 20.34 -17.14
C PRO A 490 27.55 19.83 -16.29
N PHE A 491 28.09 20.68 -15.42
CA PHE A 491 29.19 20.31 -14.53
C PHE A 491 28.68 19.22 -13.57
N ASP A 492 29.21 18.01 -13.70
CA ASP A 492 28.80 16.85 -12.90
C ASP A 492 29.64 16.77 -11.62
N LEU A 493 29.06 17.21 -10.51
CA LEU A 493 29.68 17.14 -9.20
C LEU A 493 29.80 15.70 -8.67
N THR A 494 29.02 14.75 -9.18
CA THR A 494 29.07 13.37 -8.70
C THR A 494 30.23 12.59 -9.29
N ARG A 495 30.66 12.92 -10.50
CA ARG A 495 31.81 12.28 -11.14
C ARG A 495 33.15 12.73 -10.57
N ASN A 496 33.28 14.00 -10.22
CA ASN A 496 34.53 14.63 -9.79
C ASN A 496 34.50 15.02 -8.31
N GLY A 497 33.34 15.11 -7.71
CA GLY A 497 33.14 15.23 -6.27
C GLY A 497 33.19 13.87 -5.58
N ARG A 498 33.89 12.99 -6.16
CA ARG A 498 34.11 11.60 -5.78
C ARG A 498 34.64 11.47 -4.38
#